data_0d03e922f76140c53b228c27dac7969f
#
_entry.id   0d03e922f76140c53b228c27dac7969f
#
_cell.length_a   1.000
_cell.length_b   1.000
_cell.length_c   1.000
_cell.angle_alpha   90.00
_cell.angle_beta   90.00
_cell.angle_gamma   90.00
#
_symmetry.space_group_name_H-M   'P 1'
#
loop_
_entity.id
_entity.type
_entity.pdbx_description
1 polymer ?
#
loop_
_entity_poly.entity_id
_entity_poly.type
_entity_poly.pdbx_seq_one_letter_code
_entity_poly.pdbx_strand_id
1 'polypeptide(L)'
;KSETKRRLIENDNLYKRVMALYEEGRKKDKEVFRDNIRLTPEKIRTVVGYLESVNLGETDLDSKGRAFETFMGSFFRGNFGQYFTPREIVKFIVDVLPIEHDSKVLDTSCGSGGFLLYALNKVRSKATELYPNYAKDVRQHDRWFKYWHDFAEKNLYGIEISEQISRAAKMNMIIHDDGHTNVITSNGIWS
;
A
#
# COMPACT_ATOMS: atom_id res chain seq x y z
N LYS A 1 32.60 26.32 -4.67
CA LYS A 1 32.11 26.60 -3.27
C LYS A 1 30.65 27.07 -3.23
N SER A 2 30.18 27.89 -4.18
CA SER A 2 28.77 28.38 -4.23
C SER A 2 27.78 27.23 -4.54
N GLU A 3 28.09 26.41 -5.51
CA GLU A 3 27.23 25.31 -5.98
C GLU A 3 27.07 24.21 -4.93
N THR A 4 28.14 23.85 -4.24
CA THR A 4 28.09 22.88 -3.13
C THR A 4 27.21 23.38 -1.99
N LYS A 5 27.31 24.67 -1.63
CA LYS A 5 26.45 25.27 -0.59
C LYS A 5 24.97 25.31 -1.00
N ARG A 6 24.68 25.61 -2.27
CA ARG A 6 23.34 25.59 -2.80
C ARG A 6 22.72 24.18 -2.73
N ARG A 7 23.45 23.15 -3.16
CA ARG A 7 23.03 21.75 -3.11
C ARG A 7 22.73 21.26 -1.68
N LEU A 8 23.55 21.68 -0.71
CA LEU A 8 23.30 21.36 0.71
C LEU A 8 21.99 21.96 1.21
N ILE A 9 21.70 23.22 0.87
CA ILE A 9 20.45 23.88 1.24
C ILE A 9 19.23 23.21 0.59
N GLU A 10 19.35 22.84 -0.70
CA GLU A 10 18.29 22.14 -1.42
C GLU A 10 18.00 20.76 -0.82
N ASN A 11 19.04 20.00 -0.43
CA ASN A 11 18.86 18.70 0.24
C ASN A 11 18.23 18.86 1.62
N ASP A 12 18.61 19.87 2.39
CA ASP A 12 18.03 20.13 3.72
C ASP A 12 16.53 20.53 3.61
N ASN A 13 16.19 21.36 2.63
CA ASN A 13 14.80 21.72 2.37
C ASN A 13 13.95 20.52 1.96
N LEU A 14 14.47 19.64 1.09
CA LEU A 14 13.79 18.41 0.71
C LEU A 14 13.61 17.49 1.93
N TYR A 15 14.66 17.32 2.74
CA TYR A 15 14.60 16.55 3.98
C TYR A 15 13.46 17.05 4.89
N LYS A 16 13.41 18.36 5.15
CA LYS A 16 12.35 18.95 5.99
C LYS A 16 10.95 18.69 5.46
N ARG A 17 10.76 18.78 4.14
CA ARG A 17 9.46 18.45 3.49
C ARG A 17 9.07 16.99 3.68
N VAL A 18 10.00 16.07 3.44
CA VAL A 18 9.75 14.61 3.62
C VAL A 18 9.42 14.31 5.08
N MET A 19 10.15 14.91 6.03
CA MET A 19 9.88 14.74 7.46
C MET A 19 8.51 15.29 7.86
N ALA A 20 8.11 16.45 7.34
CA ALA A 20 6.79 17.01 7.60
C ALA A 20 5.66 16.09 7.09
N LEU A 21 5.78 15.57 5.87
CA LEU A 21 4.82 14.60 5.31
C LEU A 21 4.79 13.31 6.13
N TYR A 22 5.96 12.83 6.58
CA TYR A 22 6.03 11.64 7.42
C TYR A 22 5.31 11.84 8.76
N GLU A 23 5.44 13.01 9.39
CA GLU A 23 4.72 13.35 10.63
C GLU A 23 3.20 13.50 10.41
N GLU A 24 2.77 13.97 9.25
CA GLU A 24 1.35 13.96 8.87
C GLU A 24 0.82 12.52 8.73
N GLY A 25 1.59 11.64 8.08
CA GLY A 25 1.29 10.21 8.02
C GLY A 25 1.18 9.59 9.41
N ARG A 26 2.11 9.93 10.32
CA ARG A 26 2.11 9.45 11.72
C ARG A 26 0.86 9.88 12.50
N LYS A 27 0.29 11.05 12.21
CA LYS A 27 -0.97 11.48 12.82
C LYS A 27 -2.16 10.63 12.36
N LYS A 28 -2.12 10.15 11.11
CA LYS A 28 -3.17 9.30 10.53
C LYS A 28 -3.03 7.84 10.96
N ASP A 29 -1.83 7.30 10.92
CA ASP A 29 -1.54 5.92 11.31
C ASP A 29 -0.21 5.83 12.07
N LYS A 30 -0.30 5.75 13.41
CA LYS A 30 0.86 5.68 14.29
C LYS A 30 1.58 4.33 14.24
N GLU A 31 0.91 3.30 13.77
CA GLU A 31 1.48 1.95 13.70
C GLU A 31 2.37 1.82 12.45
N VAL A 32 1.89 2.27 11.31
CA VAL A 32 2.68 2.27 10.06
C VAL A 32 3.87 3.22 10.14
N PHE A 33 3.65 4.45 10.62
CA PHE A 33 4.69 5.50 10.71
C PHE A 33 5.34 5.58 12.09
N ARG A 34 5.54 4.44 12.76
CA ARG A 34 6.05 4.35 14.13
C ARG A 34 7.53 4.74 14.23
N ASP A 35 8.36 4.24 13.31
CA ASP A 35 9.80 4.41 13.38
C ASP A 35 10.25 5.77 12.82
N ASN A 36 11.37 6.29 13.30
CA ASN A 36 11.93 7.52 12.75
C ASN A 36 12.72 7.24 11.47
N ILE A 37 12.60 8.13 10.49
CA ILE A 37 13.48 8.11 9.31
C ILE A 37 14.92 8.42 9.74
N ARG A 38 15.83 7.47 9.51
CA ARG A 38 17.27 7.59 9.89
C ARG A 38 18.16 7.89 8.69
N LEU A 39 17.58 8.42 7.61
CA LEU A 39 18.33 8.77 6.41
C LEU A 39 18.85 10.21 6.50
N THR A 40 20.06 10.44 5.96
CA THR A 40 20.60 11.80 5.82
C THR A 40 19.90 12.55 4.68
N PRO A 41 19.99 13.90 4.63
CA PRO A 41 19.40 14.68 3.53
C PRO A 41 19.88 14.24 2.14
N GLU A 42 21.15 13.84 2.00
CA GLU A 42 21.71 13.33 0.74
C GLU A 42 21.07 12.00 0.32
N LYS A 43 20.89 11.08 1.27
CA LYS A 43 20.26 9.79 1.02
C LYS A 43 18.78 9.97 0.66
N ILE A 44 18.06 10.89 1.32
CA ILE A 44 16.68 11.23 0.95
C ILE A 44 16.65 11.80 -0.46
N ARG A 45 17.56 12.70 -0.83
CA ARG A 45 17.65 13.21 -2.20
C ARG A 45 17.84 12.09 -3.22
N THR A 46 18.69 11.12 -2.92
CA THR A 46 18.93 9.97 -3.79
C THR A 46 17.66 9.14 -3.98
N VAL A 47 16.96 8.80 -2.89
CA VAL A 47 15.72 8.03 -2.95
C VAL A 47 14.63 8.78 -3.73
N VAL A 48 14.43 10.06 -3.43
CA VAL A 48 13.44 10.89 -4.15
C VAL A 48 13.79 10.97 -5.63
N GLY A 49 15.08 11.15 -5.99
CA GLY A 49 15.50 11.20 -7.38
C GLY A 49 15.21 9.92 -8.19
N TYR A 50 15.16 8.75 -7.54
CA TYR A 50 14.71 7.52 -8.21
C TYR A 50 13.18 7.45 -8.38
N LEU A 51 12.41 8.13 -7.53
CA LEU A 51 10.96 8.02 -7.47
C LEU A 51 10.24 9.20 -8.14
N GLU A 52 10.88 10.36 -8.27
CA GLU A 52 10.23 11.60 -8.73
C GLU A 52 9.66 11.54 -10.16
N SER A 53 10.16 10.61 -10.99
CA SER A 53 9.64 10.35 -12.35
C SER A 53 8.58 9.27 -12.41
N VAL A 54 8.26 8.61 -11.27
CA VAL A 54 7.32 7.50 -11.20
C VAL A 54 6.01 7.99 -10.59
N ASN A 55 4.93 7.95 -11.35
CA ASN A 55 3.59 8.16 -10.81
C ASN A 55 3.07 6.87 -10.17
N LEU A 56 3.24 6.74 -8.86
CA LEU A 56 2.80 5.55 -8.14
C LEU A 56 1.27 5.34 -8.22
N GLY A 57 0.47 6.42 -8.32
CA GLY A 57 -0.97 6.33 -8.46
C GLY A 57 -1.39 5.67 -9.78
N GLU A 58 -0.70 5.98 -10.89
CA GLU A 58 -0.97 5.44 -12.23
C GLU A 58 -0.23 4.14 -12.55
N THR A 59 0.74 3.74 -11.71
CA THR A 59 1.46 2.48 -11.89
C THR A 59 0.51 1.31 -11.65
N ASP A 60 0.55 0.32 -12.56
CA ASP A 60 -0.30 -0.87 -12.45
C ASP A 60 -0.04 -1.71 -11.18
N LEU A 61 -1.05 -2.46 -10.76
CA LEU A 61 -1.02 -3.30 -9.56
C LEU A 61 0.16 -4.28 -9.55
N ASP A 62 0.44 -4.91 -10.70
CA ASP A 62 1.47 -5.94 -10.80
C ASP A 62 2.86 -5.33 -10.65
N SER A 63 3.11 -4.16 -11.22
CA SER A 63 4.40 -3.47 -11.11
C SER A 63 4.66 -2.99 -9.69
N LYS A 64 3.68 -2.34 -9.04
CA LYS A 64 3.77 -1.94 -7.63
C LYS A 64 4.03 -3.13 -6.74
N GLY A 65 3.25 -4.17 -6.89
CA GLY A 65 3.34 -5.35 -6.08
C GLY A 65 4.64 -6.11 -6.29
N ARG A 66 5.17 -6.25 -7.52
CA ARG A 66 6.51 -6.85 -7.78
C ARG A 66 7.62 -6.06 -7.11
N ALA A 67 7.57 -4.72 -7.20
CA ALA A 67 8.52 -3.85 -6.50
C ALA A 67 8.45 -4.06 -4.99
N PHE A 68 7.25 -4.11 -4.42
CA PHE A 68 7.03 -4.35 -3.01
C PHE A 68 7.51 -5.73 -2.58
N GLU A 69 7.18 -6.79 -3.31
CA GLU A 69 7.65 -8.16 -3.01
C GLU A 69 9.17 -8.31 -3.13
N THR A 70 9.78 -7.65 -4.11
CA THR A 70 11.25 -7.64 -4.24
C THR A 70 11.90 -7.01 -3.02
N PHE A 71 11.37 -5.87 -2.57
CA PHE A 71 11.81 -5.20 -1.36
C PHE A 71 11.58 -6.07 -0.12
N MET A 72 10.36 -6.60 0.05
CA MET A 72 10.00 -7.46 1.17
C MET A 72 10.75 -8.79 1.15
N GLY A 73 10.92 -9.38 -0.04
CA GLY A 73 11.64 -10.64 -0.20
C GLY A 73 13.11 -10.56 0.23
N SER A 74 13.76 -9.42 0.06
CA SER A 74 15.12 -9.19 0.59
C SER A 74 15.13 -9.02 2.10
N PHE A 75 14.07 -8.43 2.66
CA PHE A 75 13.96 -8.12 4.09
C PHE A 75 13.50 -9.31 4.94
N PHE A 76 12.55 -10.13 4.43
CA PHE A 76 11.94 -11.21 5.20
C PHE A 76 12.48 -12.62 4.92
N ARG A 77 13.07 -12.90 3.74
CA ARG A 77 13.63 -14.23 3.43
C ARG A 77 14.74 -14.66 4.38
N GLY A 78 15.45 -13.73 5.01
CA GLY A 78 16.54 -14.03 5.93
C GLY A 78 16.12 -14.33 7.37
N ASN A 79 15.01 -13.75 7.84
CA ASN A 79 14.68 -13.68 9.27
C ASN A 79 13.44 -14.47 9.69
N PHE A 80 12.50 -14.76 8.80
CA PHE A 80 11.16 -15.24 9.21
C PHE A 80 10.69 -16.52 8.50
N GLY A 81 11.43 -17.05 7.52
CA GLY A 81 11.05 -18.29 6.80
C GLY A 81 9.69 -18.19 6.10
N GLN A 82 9.25 -16.97 5.78
CA GLN A 82 7.94 -16.75 5.17
C GLN A 82 7.97 -16.97 3.67
N TYR A 83 6.94 -17.63 3.17
CA TYR A 83 6.69 -17.86 1.76
C TYR A 83 5.45 -17.07 1.35
N PHE A 84 5.58 -16.29 0.29
CA PHE A 84 4.43 -15.62 -0.32
C PHE A 84 3.73 -16.56 -1.30
N THR A 85 2.42 -16.60 -1.26
CA THR A 85 1.64 -17.33 -2.26
C THR A 85 1.90 -16.74 -3.65
N PRO A 86 2.24 -17.55 -4.66
CA PRO A 86 2.44 -17.06 -6.02
C PRO A 86 1.22 -16.26 -6.52
N ARG A 87 1.48 -15.15 -7.21
CA ARG A 87 0.44 -14.21 -7.64
C ARG A 87 -0.62 -14.83 -8.52
N GLU A 88 -0.21 -15.72 -9.41
CA GLU A 88 -1.12 -16.43 -10.31
C GLU A 88 -2.13 -17.27 -9.53
N ILE A 89 -1.71 -17.86 -8.41
CA ILE A 89 -2.60 -18.61 -7.51
C ILE A 89 -3.54 -17.66 -6.78
N VAL A 90 -3.02 -16.56 -6.22
CA VAL A 90 -3.85 -15.55 -5.55
C VAL A 90 -4.89 -15.01 -6.52
N LYS A 91 -4.46 -14.62 -7.73
CA LYS A 91 -5.34 -14.11 -8.77
C LYS A 91 -6.42 -15.12 -9.12
N PHE A 92 -6.05 -16.37 -9.39
CA PHE A 92 -7.00 -17.42 -9.73
C PHE A 92 -8.07 -17.61 -8.65
N ILE A 93 -7.64 -17.70 -7.38
CA ILE A 93 -8.57 -17.88 -6.24
C ILE A 93 -9.54 -16.69 -6.15
N VAL A 94 -9.03 -15.46 -6.22
CA VAL A 94 -9.87 -14.26 -6.14
C VAL A 94 -10.81 -14.14 -7.34
N ASP A 95 -10.35 -14.51 -8.54
CA ASP A 95 -11.17 -14.44 -9.76
C ASP A 95 -12.38 -15.40 -9.71
N VAL A 96 -12.20 -16.60 -9.15
CA VAL A 96 -13.30 -17.59 -9.06
C VAL A 96 -14.26 -17.31 -7.90
N LEU A 97 -13.88 -16.53 -6.90
CA LEU A 97 -14.76 -16.17 -5.80
C LEU A 97 -15.77 -15.07 -6.22
N PRO A 98 -17.04 -15.15 -5.83
CA PRO A 98 -18.04 -14.14 -6.15
C PRO A 98 -17.94 -12.91 -5.25
N ILE A 99 -16.78 -12.22 -5.32
CA ILE A 99 -16.53 -11.02 -4.52
C ILE A 99 -17.15 -9.81 -5.21
N GLU A 100 -18.08 -9.17 -4.53
CA GLU A 100 -18.75 -7.91 -4.92
C GLU A 100 -18.42 -6.81 -3.87
N HIS A 101 -18.84 -5.58 -4.13
CA HIS A 101 -18.53 -4.40 -3.28
C HIS A 101 -19.12 -4.47 -1.86
N ASP A 102 -20.17 -5.26 -1.66
CA ASP A 102 -20.84 -5.50 -0.37
C ASP A 102 -20.43 -6.82 0.30
N SER A 103 -19.61 -7.63 -0.36
CA SER A 103 -19.05 -8.87 0.21
C SER A 103 -18.11 -8.57 1.34
N LYS A 104 -18.21 -9.29 2.46
CA LYS A 104 -17.22 -9.25 3.53
C LYS A 104 -16.10 -10.24 3.23
N VAL A 105 -14.87 -9.74 3.16
CA VAL A 105 -13.66 -10.51 2.90
C VAL A 105 -12.75 -10.45 4.11
N LEU A 106 -12.37 -11.61 4.62
CA LEU A 106 -11.41 -11.77 5.71
C LEU A 106 -10.31 -12.75 5.30
N ASP A 107 -9.07 -12.29 5.37
CA ASP A 107 -7.87 -13.13 5.30
C ASP A 107 -7.28 -13.29 6.70
N THR A 108 -7.41 -14.48 7.28
CA THR A 108 -6.99 -14.79 8.66
C THR A 108 -5.49 -14.98 8.83
N SER A 109 -4.72 -14.93 7.73
CA SER A 109 -3.26 -15.09 7.72
C SER A 109 -2.68 -14.28 6.56
N CYS A 110 -3.00 -12.99 6.51
CA CYS A 110 -2.88 -12.17 5.31
C CYS A 110 -1.44 -11.92 4.84
N GLY A 111 -0.43 -12.24 5.66
CA GLY A 111 0.95 -12.00 5.30
C GLY A 111 1.18 -10.54 4.90
N SER A 112 1.73 -10.29 3.71
CA SER A 112 1.92 -8.96 3.15
C SER A 112 0.67 -8.35 2.47
N GLY A 113 -0.49 -8.98 2.59
CA GLY A 113 -1.76 -8.49 2.06
C GLY A 113 -2.04 -8.86 0.60
N GLY A 114 -1.42 -9.91 0.08
CA GLY A 114 -1.59 -10.31 -1.32
C GLY A 114 -3.04 -10.56 -1.72
N PHE A 115 -3.77 -11.40 -0.98
CA PHE A 115 -5.19 -11.67 -1.24
C PHE A 115 -6.06 -10.42 -1.07
N LEU A 116 -5.76 -9.59 -0.08
CA LEU A 116 -6.49 -8.34 0.16
C LEU A 116 -6.38 -7.40 -1.04
N LEU A 117 -5.17 -7.24 -1.59
CA LEU A 117 -4.94 -6.39 -2.76
C LEU A 117 -5.68 -6.89 -4.00
N TYR A 118 -5.67 -8.20 -4.25
CA TYR A 118 -6.39 -8.75 -5.41
C TYR A 118 -7.91 -8.65 -5.25
N ALA A 119 -8.44 -8.85 -4.03
CA ALA A 119 -9.85 -8.62 -3.73
C ALA A 119 -10.26 -7.15 -3.95
N LEU A 120 -9.45 -6.20 -3.44
CA LEU A 120 -9.65 -4.78 -3.66
C LEU A 120 -9.62 -4.43 -5.15
N ASN A 121 -8.62 -4.95 -5.88
CA ASN A 121 -8.50 -4.69 -7.31
C ASN A 121 -9.67 -5.25 -8.12
N LYS A 122 -10.20 -6.42 -7.76
CA LYS A 122 -11.39 -6.99 -8.39
C LYS A 122 -12.59 -6.04 -8.26
N VAL A 123 -12.85 -5.53 -7.06
CA VAL A 123 -13.95 -4.58 -6.82
C VAL A 123 -13.71 -3.24 -7.52
N ARG A 124 -12.46 -2.75 -7.54
CA ARG A 124 -12.06 -1.53 -8.24
C ARG A 124 -12.24 -1.66 -9.77
N SER A 125 -11.87 -2.81 -10.33
CA SER A 125 -12.10 -3.11 -11.75
C SER A 125 -13.57 -3.09 -12.10
N LYS A 126 -14.42 -3.68 -11.24
CA LYS A 126 -15.87 -3.64 -11.40
C LYS A 126 -16.43 -2.21 -11.34
N ALA A 127 -15.93 -1.39 -10.42
CA ALA A 127 -16.27 0.03 -10.37
C ALA A 127 -15.91 0.75 -11.68
N THR A 128 -14.75 0.44 -12.26
CA THR A 128 -14.30 1.02 -13.53
C THR A 128 -15.20 0.62 -14.71
N GLU A 129 -15.69 -0.62 -14.73
CA GLU A 129 -16.68 -1.08 -15.72
C GLU A 129 -18.02 -0.34 -15.56
N LEU A 130 -18.49 -0.14 -14.33
CA LEU A 130 -19.76 0.54 -14.03
C LEU A 130 -19.70 2.06 -14.29
N TYR A 131 -18.54 2.67 -14.11
CA TYR A 131 -18.33 4.12 -14.23
C TYR A 131 -17.21 4.46 -15.23
N PRO A 132 -17.35 4.15 -16.51
CA PRO A 132 -16.24 4.22 -17.49
C PRO A 132 -15.69 5.62 -17.73
N ASN A 133 -16.44 6.67 -17.41
CA ASN A 133 -16.02 8.06 -17.56
C ASN A 133 -15.50 8.69 -16.25
N TYR A 134 -15.20 7.88 -15.21
CA TYR A 134 -14.78 8.40 -13.90
C TYR A 134 -13.59 9.35 -13.96
N ALA A 135 -12.70 9.20 -14.92
CA ALA A 135 -11.54 10.07 -15.07
C ALA A 135 -11.89 11.48 -15.65
N LYS A 136 -13.09 11.66 -16.21
CA LYS A 136 -13.51 12.90 -16.90
C LYS A 136 -14.78 13.52 -16.32
N ASP A 137 -15.58 12.76 -15.63
CA ASP A 137 -16.88 13.17 -15.05
C ASP A 137 -16.82 13.06 -13.53
N VAL A 138 -16.92 14.19 -12.85
CA VAL A 138 -16.84 14.29 -11.38
C VAL A 138 -17.90 13.42 -10.69
N ARG A 139 -19.13 13.35 -11.24
CA ARG A 139 -20.20 12.54 -10.64
C ARG A 139 -19.93 11.04 -10.76
N GLN A 140 -19.35 10.62 -11.90
CA GLN A 140 -18.92 9.23 -12.07
C GLN A 140 -17.70 8.93 -11.20
N HIS A 141 -16.78 9.88 -11.07
CA HIS A 141 -15.62 9.76 -10.17
C HIS A 141 -16.06 9.50 -8.73
N ASP A 142 -16.97 10.31 -8.19
CA ASP A 142 -17.46 10.17 -6.81
C ASP A 142 -18.11 8.79 -6.57
N ARG A 143 -18.90 8.32 -7.55
CA ARG A 143 -19.54 6.99 -7.47
C ARG A 143 -18.53 5.87 -7.61
N TRP A 144 -17.60 5.99 -8.56
CA TRP A 144 -16.50 5.04 -8.74
C TRP A 144 -15.67 4.92 -7.47
N PHE A 145 -15.24 6.06 -6.91
CA PHE A 145 -14.44 6.09 -5.69
C PHE A 145 -15.20 5.47 -4.52
N LYS A 146 -16.44 5.90 -4.29
CA LYS A 146 -17.27 5.38 -3.21
C LYS A 146 -17.48 3.86 -3.30
N TYR A 147 -17.67 3.33 -4.50
CA TYR A 147 -17.96 1.90 -4.71
C TYR A 147 -16.87 0.99 -4.17
N TRP A 148 -15.62 1.23 -4.53
CA TRP A 148 -14.51 0.40 -4.09
C TRP A 148 -13.93 0.83 -2.74
N HIS A 149 -13.99 2.12 -2.40
CA HIS A 149 -13.48 2.65 -1.15
C HIS A 149 -14.34 2.21 0.04
N ASP A 150 -15.67 2.21 -0.08
CA ASP A 150 -16.56 1.66 0.95
C ASP A 150 -16.28 0.16 1.19
N PHE A 151 -15.92 -0.60 0.16
CA PHE A 151 -15.48 -1.99 0.29
C PHE A 151 -14.17 -2.09 1.08
N ALA A 152 -13.17 -1.31 0.71
CA ALA A 152 -11.88 -1.30 1.41
C ALA A 152 -12.03 -0.93 2.89
N GLU A 153 -12.85 0.09 3.18
CA GLU A 153 -13.04 0.62 4.53
C GLU A 153 -13.87 -0.33 5.43
N LYS A 154 -14.92 -0.95 4.87
CA LYS A 154 -15.98 -1.57 5.69
C LYS A 154 -16.04 -3.09 5.55
N ASN A 155 -15.45 -3.65 4.50
CA ASN A 155 -15.69 -5.03 4.13
C ASN A 155 -14.42 -5.86 3.90
N LEU A 156 -13.24 -5.24 3.87
CA LEU A 156 -11.97 -5.93 3.59
C LEU A 156 -11.09 -5.94 4.84
N TYR A 157 -10.81 -7.14 5.37
CA TYR A 157 -10.09 -7.34 6.63
C TYR A 157 -8.96 -8.35 6.47
N GLY A 158 -7.84 -8.10 7.16
CA GLY A 158 -6.72 -9.02 7.29
C GLY A 158 -6.32 -9.22 8.74
N ILE A 159 -5.87 -10.42 9.07
CA ILE A 159 -5.23 -10.72 10.36
C ILE A 159 -3.83 -11.26 10.06
N GLU A 160 -2.84 -10.76 10.79
CA GLU A 160 -1.46 -11.23 10.70
C GLU A 160 -0.85 -11.28 12.10
N ILE A 161 -0.23 -12.41 12.45
CA ILE A 161 0.32 -12.64 13.77
C ILE A 161 1.62 -11.85 14.02
N SER A 162 2.41 -11.63 12.98
CA SER A 162 3.66 -10.87 13.06
C SER A 162 3.40 -9.38 12.94
N GLU A 163 3.72 -8.61 13.98
CA GLU A 163 3.61 -7.14 13.97
C GLU A 163 4.36 -6.50 12.79
N GLN A 164 5.55 -7.02 12.46
CA GLN A 164 6.36 -6.46 11.37
C GLN A 164 5.71 -6.70 10.01
N ILE A 165 5.14 -7.88 9.80
CA ILE A 165 4.49 -8.25 8.55
C ILE A 165 3.13 -7.57 8.42
N SER A 166 2.37 -7.47 9.50
CA SER A 166 1.14 -6.68 9.57
C SER A 166 1.38 -5.23 9.15
N ARG A 167 2.43 -4.59 9.66
CA ARG A 167 2.83 -3.23 9.24
C ARG A 167 3.22 -3.16 7.76
N ALA A 168 3.89 -4.19 7.27
CA ALA A 168 4.22 -4.28 5.85
C ALA A 168 2.96 -4.45 4.98
N ALA A 169 1.99 -5.26 5.42
CA ALA A 169 0.70 -5.38 4.76
C ALA A 169 -0.03 -4.03 4.71
N LYS A 170 -0.11 -3.32 5.84
CA LYS A 170 -0.69 -1.96 5.89
C LYS A 170 -0.01 -1.02 4.90
N MET A 171 1.33 -0.99 4.87
CA MET A 171 2.07 -0.16 3.94
C MET A 171 1.79 -0.54 2.48
N ASN A 172 1.69 -1.84 2.20
CA ASN A 172 1.33 -2.35 0.88
C ASN A 172 -0.06 -1.87 0.44
N MET A 173 -1.05 -1.96 1.31
CA MET A 173 -2.41 -1.48 1.06
C MET A 173 -2.42 0.04 0.80
N ILE A 174 -1.72 0.84 1.62
CA ILE A 174 -1.60 2.30 1.45
C ILE A 174 -0.98 2.67 0.09
N ILE A 175 0.08 1.98 -0.36
CA ILE A 175 0.70 2.20 -1.67
C ILE A 175 -0.28 1.92 -2.82
N HIS A 176 -1.29 1.09 -2.57
CA HIS A 176 -2.33 0.75 -3.52
C HIS A 176 -3.63 1.56 -3.33
N ASP A 177 -3.54 2.68 -2.61
CA ASP A 177 -4.62 3.66 -2.42
C ASP A 177 -5.86 3.12 -1.69
N ASP A 178 -5.74 2.08 -0.87
CA ASP A 178 -6.90 1.60 -0.12
C ASP A 178 -7.38 2.59 0.95
N GLY A 179 -6.48 3.47 1.40
CA GLY A 179 -6.77 4.56 2.33
C GLY A 179 -7.14 4.12 3.75
N HIS A 180 -7.60 2.89 3.94
CA HIS A 180 -8.03 2.31 5.19
C HIS A 180 -7.50 0.89 5.30
N THR A 181 -6.68 0.66 6.28
CA THR A 181 -6.04 -0.63 6.40
C THR A 181 -6.61 -1.38 7.58
N ASN A 182 -7.61 -2.22 7.34
CA ASN A 182 -8.19 -3.11 8.34
C ASN A 182 -7.33 -4.38 8.53
N VAL A 183 -6.01 -4.22 8.61
CA VAL A 183 -5.10 -5.30 8.98
C VAL A 183 -4.86 -5.22 10.48
N ILE A 184 -5.17 -6.30 11.18
CA ILE A 184 -5.08 -6.40 12.63
C ILE A 184 -3.94 -7.34 12.99
N THR A 185 -3.06 -6.90 13.89
CA THR A 185 -2.02 -7.76 14.44
C THR A 185 -2.63 -8.63 15.52
N SER A 186 -2.90 -9.90 15.22
CA SER A 186 -3.48 -10.87 16.13
C SER A 186 -3.26 -12.29 15.65
N ASN A 187 -3.54 -13.27 16.52
CA ASN A 187 -3.62 -14.66 16.12
C ASN A 187 -4.99 -14.92 15.46
N GLY A 188 -5.00 -15.19 14.15
CA GLY A 188 -6.22 -15.43 13.37
C GLY A 188 -7.02 -16.68 13.75
N ILE A 189 -6.48 -17.53 14.62
CA ILE A 189 -7.12 -18.77 15.10
C ILE A 189 -7.78 -18.55 16.48
N TRP A 190 -7.25 -17.61 17.25
CA TRP A 190 -7.70 -17.32 18.62
C TRP A 190 -8.10 -15.84 18.70
N SER A 191 -9.32 -15.53 18.47
CA SER A 191 -9.88 -14.20 18.71
C SER A 191 -11.10 -14.28 19.62
#